data_9649c760e05be6055598010db15526d3
#
_entry.id   9649c760e05be6055598010db15526d3
#
_cell.length_a   1.000
_cell.length_b   1.000
_cell.length_c   1.000
_cell.angle_alpha   90.00
_cell.angle_beta   90.00
_cell.angle_gamma   90.00
#
_symmetry.space_group_name_H-M   'P 1'
#
loop_
_entity.id
_entity.type
_entity.pdbx_description
1 polymer ?
#
loop_
_entity_poly.entity_id
_entity_poly.type
_entity_poly.pdbx_seq_one_letter_code
_entity_poly.pdbx_strand_id
1 'polypeptide(L)'
;MKLYLHIGHGKTGSSYLQSWLACNAVALRSHSGLIYPQRLPGRDPPLDNRALMGQFSQGNGYVFDHLLQFRNKPRQQRRLLRRLCASSDDSAQGLNGLMFSFEGWARRFAALLPDLDAFMDCWGLEQVELLLLVRDPLEHACSAYSQMVKRHGFCGSLDDWLSSYRFTQRLLDTLDTIAAAGPQVRLTTAHYGRDRGELLPVLQRWLALDPSQPWRQPAQLRVNRSLTLEELRLMRHLNRRIGDAAARVGEHLVDRLPWEVAARLQPSQCAVEAFQARWQEPVKLINQRLPAAAQLSLEPPEWMAMASSSPAESEPAD
;
A
#
# COMPACT_ATOMS: atom_id res chain seq x y z
N MET A 1 1.69 11.77 22.38
CA MET A 1 1.55 11.91 20.90
C MET A 1 1.79 10.56 20.25
N LYS A 2 1.07 10.21 19.16
CA LYS A 2 1.18 8.89 18.51
C LYS A 2 1.87 8.97 17.15
N LEU A 3 2.49 7.87 16.73
CA LEU A 3 3.01 7.66 15.38
C LEU A 3 2.07 6.71 14.63
N TYR A 4 1.48 7.15 13.55
CA TYR A 4 0.64 6.35 12.68
C TYR A 4 1.41 5.96 11.42
N LEU A 5 1.56 4.66 11.18
CA LEU A 5 2.25 4.13 10.01
C LEU A 5 1.31 3.20 9.22
N HIS A 6 0.87 3.65 8.05
CA HIS A 6 0.28 2.76 7.06
C HIS A 6 1.42 2.07 6.33
N ILE A 7 1.70 0.83 6.73
CA ILE A 7 2.86 0.07 6.25
C ILE A 7 2.60 -0.69 4.96
N GLY A 8 1.34 -0.79 4.55
CA GLY A 8 0.83 -1.37 3.31
C GLY A 8 1.38 -2.76 2.97
N HIS A 9 0.52 -3.59 2.42
CA HIS A 9 0.93 -4.68 1.54
C HIS A 9 0.55 -4.19 0.14
N GLY A 10 1.48 -4.04 -0.78
CA GLY A 10 1.17 -3.48 -2.11
C GLY A 10 -0.09 -4.10 -2.72
N LYS A 11 -0.79 -3.41 -3.62
CA LYS A 11 -2.01 -3.89 -4.28
C LYS A 11 -3.24 -4.09 -3.37
N THR A 12 -3.29 -3.35 -2.27
CA THR A 12 -4.38 -3.34 -1.28
C THR A 12 -5.05 -1.97 -1.13
N GLY A 13 -5.06 -1.14 -2.17
CA GLY A 13 -5.75 0.16 -2.17
C GLY A 13 -4.95 1.32 -1.58
N SER A 14 -3.68 1.13 -1.25
CA SER A 14 -2.82 2.15 -0.63
C SER A 14 -2.78 3.47 -1.41
N SER A 15 -2.76 3.43 -2.75
CA SER A 15 -2.75 4.66 -3.56
C SER A 15 -4.01 5.51 -3.36
N TYR A 16 -5.17 4.88 -3.17
CA TYR A 16 -6.41 5.59 -2.85
C TYR A 16 -6.33 6.25 -1.47
N LEU A 17 -5.88 5.52 -0.44
CA LEU A 17 -5.70 6.07 0.91
C LEU A 17 -4.69 7.20 0.93
N GLN A 18 -3.58 7.08 0.21
CA GLN A 18 -2.55 8.12 0.08
C GLN A 18 -3.10 9.37 -0.60
N SER A 19 -3.92 9.20 -1.62
CA SER A 19 -4.60 10.31 -2.30
C SER A 19 -5.58 11.03 -1.35
N TRP A 20 -6.37 10.26 -0.60
CA TRP A 20 -7.29 10.81 0.40
C TRP A 20 -6.54 11.57 1.51
N LEU A 21 -5.47 11.00 2.04
CA LEU A 21 -4.63 11.64 3.07
C LEU A 21 -4.02 12.94 2.55
N ALA A 22 -3.55 12.95 1.31
CA ALA A 22 -2.97 14.14 0.68
C ALA A 22 -4.01 15.25 0.51
N CYS A 23 -5.22 14.93 0.03
CA CYS A 23 -6.33 15.89 -0.14
C CYS A 23 -6.80 16.49 1.18
N ASN A 24 -6.66 15.75 2.28
CA ASN A 24 -7.15 16.13 3.60
C ASN A 24 -6.05 16.54 4.59
N ALA A 25 -4.79 16.71 4.16
CA ALA A 25 -3.68 16.99 5.06
C ALA A 25 -3.89 18.23 5.95
N VAL A 26 -4.50 19.29 5.42
CA VAL A 26 -4.85 20.50 6.17
C VAL A 26 -6.00 20.20 7.16
N ALA A 27 -7.07 19.55 6.70
CA ALA A 27 -8.22 19.20 7.53
C ALA A 27 -7.86 18.23 8.67
N LEU A 28 -6.98 17.22 8.39
CA LEU A 28 -6.45 16.31 9.41
C LEU A 28 -5.77 17.09 10.53
N ARG A 29 -4.97 18.09 10.18
CA ARG A 29 -4.33 18.94 11.18
C ARG A 29 -5.34 19.76 11.97
N SER A 30 -6.25 20.46 11.28
CA SER A 30 -7.19 21.38 11.91
C SER A 30 -8.23 20.68 12.78
N HIS A 31 -8.74 19.52 12.33
CA HIS A 31 -9.85 18.83 13.01
C HIS A 31 -9.39 17.74 13.99
N SER A 32 -8.21 17.16 13.79
CA SER A 32 -7.76 16.02 14.61
C SER A 32 -6.37 16.17 15.20
N GLY A 33 -5.65 17.25 14.93
CA GLY A 33 -4.27 17.43 15.37
C GLY A 33 -3.28 16.42 14.76
N LEU A 34 -3.66 15.75 13.66
CA LEU A 34 -2.81 14.79 12.95
C LEU A 34 -2.04 15.49 11.83
N ILE A 35 -0.74 15.29 11.80
CA ILE A 35 0.10 15.82 10.74
C ILE A 35 0.38 14.73 9.72
N TYR A 36 -0.02 14.95 8.47
CA TYR A 36 0.38 14.18 7.29
C TYR A 36 1.36 15.02 6.45
N PRO A 37 2.68 14.95 6.71
CA PRO A 37 3.64 15.82 6.04
C PRO A 37 3.81 15.42 4.57
N GLN A 38 3.56 16.37 3.67
CA GLN A 38 3.68 16.16 2.22
C GLN A 38 5.01 16.68 1.66
N ARG A 39 5.84 17.33 2.48
CA ARG A 39 7.10 17.98 2.09
C ARG A 39 8.18 17.77 3.13
N LEU A 40 9.42 17.72 2.68
CA LEU A 40 10.56 17.83 3.57
C LEU A 40 10.68 19.25 4.11
N PRO A 41 10.95 19.45 5.41
CA PRO A 41 11.14 20.76 5.99
C PRO A 41 12.30 21.50 5.31
N GLY A 42 12.02 22.72 4.81
CA GLY A 42 13.02 23.59 4.20
C GLY A 42 13.41 23.21 2.76
N ARG A 43 12.70 22.29 2.14
CA ARG A 43 12.70 22.06 0.70
C ARG A 43 11.34 22.39 0.15
N ASP A 44 11.30 23.14 -0.93
CA ASP A 44 10.12 23.37 -1.78
C ASP A 44 10.26 22.56 -3.08
N PRO A 45 10.18 21.21 -3.04
CA PRO A 45 9.86 20.52 -4.26
C PRO A 45 8.41 20.89 -4.61
N PRO A 46 8.03 20.93 -5.88
CA PRO A 46 6.62 20.98 -6.22
C PRO A 46 5.91 19.87 -5.43
N LEU A 47 4.75 20.18 -4.86
CA LEU A 47 3.84 19.16 -4.31
C LEU A 47 3.81 18.00 -5.30
N ASP A 48 3.91 16.77 -4.81
CA ASP A 48 3.56 15.62 -5.64
C ASP A 48 2.05 15.73 -5.96
N ASN A 49 1.74 16.52 -6.98
CA ASN A 49 0.37 16.76 -7.44
C ASN A 49 -0.32 15.45 -7.86
N ARG A 50 0.45 14.38 -8.10
CA ARG A 50 -0.07 13.08 -8.51
C ARG A 50 -1.05 12.50 -7.48
N ALA A 51 -0.71 12.53 -6.20
CA ALA A 51 -1.61 12.07 -5.14
C ALA A 51 -2.88 12.95 -5.08
N LEU A 52 -2.73 14.27 -5.17
CA LEU A 52 -3.86 15.21 -5.18
C LEU A 52 -4.78 15.03 -6.40
N MET A 53 -4.21 14.65 -7.54
CA MET A 53 -4.94 14.37 -8.79
C MET A 53 -5.54 12.94 -8.83
N GLY A 54 -5.39 12.16 -7.76
CA GLY A 54 -5.87 10.77 -7.72
C GLY A 54 -5.04 9.83 -8.59
N GLN A 55 -3.78 10.18 -8.85
CA GLN A 55 -2.82 9.34 -9.58
C GLN A 55 -1.97 8.52 -8.62
N PHE A 56 -1.22 7.55 -9.16
CA PHE A 56 -0.31 6.75 -8.35
C PHE A 56 0.70 7.61 -7.59
N SER A 57 0.79 7.35 -6.30
CA SER A 57 1.76 7.94 -5.38
C SER A 57 2.44 6.85 -4.55
N GLN A 58 3.64 7.11 -4.09
CA GLN A 58 4.32 6.29 -3.07
C GLN A 58 4.00 6.75 -1.65
N GLY A 59 3.10 7.73 -1.50
CA GLY A 59 2.80 8.35 -0.21
C GLY A 59 3.94 9.27 0.27
N ASN A 60 3.97 9.51 1.58
CA ASN A 60 4.93 10.40 2.22
C ASN A 60 6.05 9.66 2.97
N GLY A 61 6.28 8.38 2.67
CA GLY A 61 7.31 7.57 3.32
C GLY A 61 8.72 8.13 3.20
N TYR A 62 9.03 8.83 2.10
CA TYR A 62 10.32 9.51 1.92
C TYR A 62 10.58 10.59 2.96
N VAL A 63 9.54 11.24 3.49
CA VAL A 63 9.67 12.21 4.59
C VAL A 63 10.12 11.49 5.85
N PHE A 64 9.47 10.36 6.17
CA PHE A 64 9.82 9.56 7.34
C PHE A 64 11.23 8.97 7.23
N ASP A 65 11.57 8.37 6.08
CA ASP A 65 12.92 7.84 5.83
C ASP A 65 13.99 8.95 5.97
N HIS A 66 13.69 10.17 5.53
CA HIS A 66 14.58 11.31 5.74
C HIS A 66 14.74 11.68 7.23
N LEU A 67 13.66 11.65 7.99
CA LEU A 67 13.73 11.93 9.44
C LEU A 67 14.57 10.88 10.16
N LEU A 68 14.47 9.60 9.78
CA LEU A 68 15.26 8.52 10.35
C LEU A 68 16.76 8.64 10.08
N GLN A 69 17.19 9.33 9.00
CA GLN A 69 18.61 9.60 8.74
C GLN A 69 19.28 10.45 9.85
N PHE A 70 18.47 11.15 10.64
CA PHE A 70 18.94 11.97 11.77
C PHE A 70 18.77 11.29 13.14
N ARG A 71 18.49 9.96 13.19
CA ARG A 71 18.24 9.23 14.45
C ARG A 71 19.34 9.42 15.50
N ASN A 72 20.59 9.56 15.08
CA ASN A 72 21.73 9.81 15.95
C ASN A 72 22.04 11.32 16.15
N LYS A 73 21.15 12.21 15.71
CA LYS A 73 21.30 13.67 15.79
C LYS A 73 20.06 14.32 16.40
N PRO A 74 19.78 14.11 17.68
CA PRO A 74 18.51 14.51 18.31
C PRO A 74 18.18 16.00 18.19
N ARG A 75 19.20 16.86 18.22
CA ARG A 75 18.97 18.31 18.01
C ARG A 75 18.46 18.64 16.61
N GLN A 76 18.98 17.99 15.59
CA GLN A 76 18.53 18.17 14.19
C GLN A 76 17.14 17.57 13.99
N GLN A 77 16.89 16.39 14.53
CA GLN A 77 15.59 15.74 14.49
C GLN A 77 14.50 16.62 15.14
N ARG A 78 14.75 17.15 16.35
CA ARG A 78 13.82 18.09 17.02
C ARG A 78 13.59 19.37 16.23
N ARG A 79 14.62 19.90 15.55
CA ARG A 79 14.48 21.07 14.68
C ARG A 79 13.60 20.77 13.47
N LEU A 80 13.77 19.60 12.86
CA LEU A 80 12.93 19.14 11.75
C LEU A 80 11.48 18.92 12.20
N LEU A 81 11.26 18.29 13.35
CA LEU A 81 9.94 18.13 13.95
C LEU A 81 9.24 19.48 14.12
N ARG A 82 9.90 20.44 14.79
CA ARG A 82 9.32 21.77 14.99
C ARG A 82 8.90 22.41 13.67
N ARG A 83 9.69 22.24 12.60
CA ARG A 83 9.35 22.76 11.27
C ARG A 83 8.18 22.05 10.62
N LEU A 84 8.05 20.72 10.82
CA LEU A 84 6.88 19.96 10.35
C LEU A 84 5.62 20.34 11.13
N CYS A 85 5.76 20.59 12.42
CA CYS A 85 4.68 20.95 13.33
C CYS A 85 4.31 22.43 13.28
N ALA A 86 5.21 23.31 12.83
CA ALA A 86 4.94 24.74 12.69
C ALA A 86 3.81 24.95 11.68
N SER A 87 2.72 25.55 12.11
CA SER A 87 1.66 26.03 11.22
C SER A 87 1.70 27.54 11.16
N SER A 88 1.19 28.07 10.08
CA SER A 88 0.88 29.49 9.95
C SER A 88 -0.32 29.94 10.76
N ASP A 89 -1.07 28.97 11.36
CA ASP A 89 -2.27 29.21 12.16
C ASP A 89 -2.03 28.77 13.60
N ASP A 90 -1.99 29.74 14.52
CA ASP A 90 -1.87 29.51 15.98
C ASP A 90 -3.13 28.87 16.61
N SER A 91 -4.18 28.62 15.83
CA SER A 91 -5.45 28.04 16.27
C SER A 91 -5.44 26.50 16.31
N ALA A 92 -4.31 25.84 16.07
CA ALA A 92 -4.25 24.38 16.02
C ALA A 92 -4.49 23.78 17.42
N GLN A 93 -5.50 22.94 17.54
CA GLN A 93 -5.64 21.97 18.62
C GLN A 93 -4.29 21.27 18.88
N GLY A 94 -4.04 20.83 20.13
CA GLY A 94 -2.80 20.15 20.48
C GLY A 94 -2.49 19.02 19.49
N LEU A 95 -1.21 18.83 19.20
CA LEU A 95 -0.79 17.78 18.26
C LEU A 95 -1.04 16.40 18.84
N ASN A 96 -1.82 15.59 18.15
CA ASN A 96 -2.18 14.24 18.55
C ASN A 96 -1.30 13.17 17.91
N GLY A 97 -0.74 13.43 16.72
CA GLY A 97 0.12 12.44 16.07
C GLY A 97 0.72 12.85 14.74
N LEU A 98 1.63 12.00 14.30
CA LEU A 98 2.29 12.05 13.00
C LEU A 98 1.82 10.86 12.17
N MET A 99 1.46 11.10 10.91
CA MET A 99 0.98 10.08 10.00
C MET A 99 1.89 9.93 8.78
N PHE A 100 2.36 8.71 8.55
CA PHE A 100 3.12 8.36 7.36
C PHE A 100 2.53 7.13 6.67
N SER A 101 2.65 7.10 5.34
CA SER A 101 2.13 6.03 4.50
C SER A 101 3.13 5.64 3.43
N PHE A 102 3.51 4.36 3.40
CA PHE A 102 4.37 3.81 2.37
C PHE A 102 4.26 2.28 2.30
N GLU A 103 3.94 1.74 1.12
CA GLU A 103 3.78 0.30 0.90
C GLU A 103 5.07 -0.51 1.09
N GLY A 104 6.22 0.11 0.92
CA GLY A 104 7.51 -0.58 1.01
C GLY A 104 7.95 -0.96 2.41
N TRP A 105 7.36 -0.39 3.46
CA TRP A 105 7.79 -0.67 4.83
C TRP A 105 7.45 -2.08 5.31
N ALA A 106 6.36 -2.70 4.84
CA ALA A 106 6.05 -4.08 5.20
C ALA A 106 7.25 -5.01 4.91
N ARG A 107 7.94 -4.83 3.79
CA ARG A 107 9.10 -5.67 3.40
C ARG A 107 10.35 -5.45 4.24
N ARG A 108 10.49 -4.32 4.91
CA ARG A 108 11.69 -3.94 5.66
C ARG A 108 11.36 -3.53 7.10
N PHE A 109 10.20 -3.95 7.61
CA PHE A 109 9.74 -3.54 8.94
C PHE A 109 10.72 -3.97 10.03
N ALA A 110 11.29 -5.17 9.95
CA ALA A 110 12.35 -5.63 10.85
C ALA A 110 13.56 -4.70 10.91
N ALA A 111 13.98 -4.16 9.76
CA ALA A 111 15.08 -3.20 9.71
C ALA A 111 14.69 -1.81 10.22
N LEU A 112 13.39 -1.50 10.24
CA LEU A 112 12.87 -0.22 10.70
C LEU A 112 12.74 -0.16 12.23
N LEU A 113 12.47 -1.28 12.91
CA LEU A 113 12.17 -1.34 14.34
C LEU A 113 13.23 -0.66 15.24
N PRO A 114 14.54 -0.91 15.09
CA PRO A 114 15.55 -0.27 15.93
C PRO A 114 15.59 1.25 15.78
N ASP A 115 15.24 1.74 14.57
CA ASP A 115 15.18 3.17 14.30
C ASP A 115 13.90 3.80 14.84
N LEU A 116 12.80 3.02 14.97
CA LEU A 116 11.54 3.49 15.56
C LEU A 116 11.68 3.84 17.03
N ASP A 117 12.32 3.01 17.82
CA ASP A 117 12.52 3.25 19.27
C ASP A 117 13.27 4.57 19.49
N ALA A 118 14.41 4.74 18.82
CA ALA A 118 15.18 5.98 18.89
C ALA A 118 14.40 7.21 18.39
N PHE A 119 13.56 7.02 17.38
CA PHE A 119 12.69 8.07 16.86
C PHE A 119 11.60 8.44 17.85
N MET A 120 10.93 7.47 18.46
CA MET A 120 9.89 7.67 19.45
C MET A 120 10.42 8.44 20.66
N ASP A 121 11.55 8.03 21.21
CA ASP A 121 12.20 8.69 22.35
C ASP A 121 12.55 10.15 22.04
N CYS A 122 13.12 10.39 20.86
CA CYS A 122 13.51 11.74 20.46
C CYS A 122 12.31 12.69 20.30
N TRP A 123 11.15 12.16 19.93
CA TRP A 123 9.96 12.92 19.59
C TRP A 123 8.89 12.90 20.67
N GLY A 124 9.13 12.18 21.79
CA GLY A 124 8.18 12.01 22.88
C GLY A 124 6.90 11.32 22.41
N LEU A 125 7.05 10.32 21.53
CA LEU A 125 5.94 9.50 21.06
C LEU A 125 5.73 8.33 22.02
N GLU A 126 4.49 8.04 22.35
CA GLU A 126 4.12 7.02 23.33
C GLU A 126 3.75 5.69 22.68
N GLN A 127 3.29 5.75 21.43
CA GLN A 127 2.71 4.59 20.75
C GLN A 127 2.89 4.68 19.24
N VAL A 128 3.12 3.53 18.62
CA VAL A 128 3.08 3.31 17.18
C VAL A 128 1.78 2.57 16.83
N GLU A 129 0.96 3.20 16.02
CA GLU A 129 -0.26 2.61 15.46
C GLU A 129 0.02 2.19 14.01
N LEU A 130 0.00 0.89 13.75
CA LEU A 130 0.21 0.33 12.42
C LEU A 130 -1.13 0.05 11.73
N LEU A 131 -1.23 0.38 10.45
CA LEU A 131 -2.30 -0.10 9.57
C LEU A 131 -1.71 -1.00 8.50
N LEU A 132 -2.16 -2.25 8.45
CA LEU A 132 -1.79 -3.24 7.46
C LEU A 132 -3.04 -3.75 6.75
N LEU A 133 -3.17 -3.42 5.46
CA LEU A 133 -4.22 -3.96 4.62
C LEU A 133 -3.76 -5.27 4.01
N VAL A 134 -4.55 -6.34 4.18
CA VAL A 134 -4.26 -7.67 3.64
C VAL A 134 -5.22 -8.02 2.51
N ARG A 135 -4.85 -8.98 1.67
CA ARG A 135 -5.66 -9.45 0.54
C ARG A 135 -5.41 -10.93 0.30
N ASP A 136 -6.43 -11.65 -0.16
CA ASP A 136 -6.34 -13.06 -0.49
C ASP A 136 -5.18 -13.32 -1.46
N PRO A 137 -4.31 -14.32 -1.20
CA PRO A 137 -3.04 -14.49 -1.89
C PRO A 137 -3.16 -14.62 -3.40
N LEU A 138 -4.15 -15.35 -3.91
CA LEU A 138 -4.34 -15.54 -5.36
C LEU A 138 -4.78 -14.24 -6.04
N GLU A 139 -5.73 -13.52 -5.45
CA GLU A 139 -6.14 -12.20 -5.95
C GLU A 139 -4.98 -11.19 -5.90
N HIS A 140 -4.19 -11.20 -4.80
CA HIS A 140 -3.01 -10.38 -4.69
C HIS A 140 -2.00 -10.71 -5.76
N ALA A 141 -1.74 -12.01 -6.00
CA ALA A 141 -0.78 -12.48 -7.01
C ALA A 141 -1.17 -12.01 -8.42
N CYS A 142 -2.44 -12.13 -8.80
CA CYS A 142 -2.94 -11.63 -10.09
C CYS A 142 -2.78 -10.11 -10.23
N SER A 143 -3.11 -9.36 -9.18
CA SER A 143 -2.93 -7.91 -9.18
C SER A 143 -1.45 -7.51 -9.21
N ALA A 144 -0.58 -8.26 -8.52
CA ALA A 144 0.87 -8.05 -8.52
C ALA A 144 1.51 -8.40 -9.88
N TYR A 145 1.02 -9.44 -10.57
CA TYR A 145 1.46 -9.76 -11.93
C TYR A 145 1.31 -8.57 -12.88
N SER A 146 0.12 -7.96 -12.92
CA SER A 146 -0.11 -6.76 -13.74
C SER A 146 0.88 -5.63 -13.40
N GLN A 147 1.24 -5.48 -12.12
CA GLN A 147 2.25 -4.51 -11.68
C GLN A 147 3.67 -4.88 -12.13
N MET A 148 4.03 -6.15 -12.07
CA MET A 148 5.34 -6.65 -12.50
C MET A 148 5.54 -6.44 -14.00
N VAL A 149 4.51 -6.75 -14.80
CA VAL A 149 4.52 -6.48 -16.24
C VAL A 149 4.59 -4.98 -16.52
N LYS A 150 3.79 -4.16 -15.81
CA LYS A 150 3.70 -2.72 -16.02
C LYS A 150 5.00 -1.96 -15.68
N ARG A 151 5.70 -2.36 -14.61
CA ARG A 151 6.76 -1.53 -14.01
C ARG A 151 8.11 -2.20 -13.83
N HIS A 152 8.18 -3.52 -13.90
CA HIS A 152 9.40 -4.26 -13.52
C HIS A 152 9.90 -5.17 -14.64
N GLY A 153 9.53 -4.89 -15.87
CA GLY A 153 10.05 -5.59 -17.04
C GLY A 153 9.67 -7.07 -17.14
N PHE A 154 8.70 -7.55 -16.32
CA PHE A 154 8.32 -8.96 -16.36
C PHE A 154 7.65 -9.31 -17.68
N CYS A 155 8.12 -10.38 -18.35
CA CYS A 155 7.62 -10.82 -19.66
C CYS A 155 7.09 -12.26 -19.67
N GLY A 156 7.18 -12.99 -18.53
CA GLY A 156 6.65 -14.35 -18.38
C GLY A 156 5.13 -14.40 -18.32
N SER A 157 4.58 -15.62 -18.32
CA SER A 157 3.14 -15.87 -18.16
C SER A 157 2.68 -15.59 -16.72
N LEU A 158 1.36 -15.61 -16.51
CA LEU A 158 0.78 -15.56 -15.16
C LEU A 158 1.19 -16.79 -14.33
N ASP A 159 1.22 -17.97 -14.94
CA ASP A 159 1.63 -19.22 -14.26
C ASP A 159 3.09 -19.17 -13.82
N ASP A 160 3.99 -18.64 -14.66
CA ASP A 160 5.40 -18.39 -14.28
C ASP A 160 5.48 -17.43 -13.08
N TRP A 161 4.66 -16.40 -13.07
CA TRP A 161 4.58 -15.48 -11.95
C TRP A 161 4.09 -16.16 -10.67
N LEU A 162 3.02 -16.95 -10.73
CA LEU A 162 2.48 -17.69 -9.59
C LEU A 162 3.54 -18.63 -9.00
N SER A 163 4.33 -19.29 -9.84
CA SER A 163 5.42 -20.17 -9.39
C SER A 163 6.52 -19.41 -8.62
N SER A 164 6.78 -18.16 -8.97
CA SER A 164 7.81 -17.30 -8.37
C SER A 164 7.29 -16.39 -7.25
N TYR A 165 5.97 -16.34 -7.02
CA TYR A 165 5.33 -15.48 -6.04
C TYR A 165 5.80 -15.77 -4.61
N ARG A 166 6.08 -14.70 -3.82
CA ARG A 166 6.64 -14.80 -2.46
C ARG A 166 6.00 -13.82 -1.44
N PHE A 167 4.96 -13.08 -1.86
CA PHE A 167 4.40 -12.04 -0.97
C PHE A 167 3.70 -12.62 0.26
N THR A 168 3.11 -13.81 0.17
CA THR A 168 2.49 -14.50 1.32
C THR A 168 3.52 -14.78 2.42
N GLN A 169 4.72 -15.27 2.06
CA GLN A 169 5.79 -15.45 3.03
C GLN A 169 6.21 -14.14 3.66
N ARG A 170 6.36 -13.09 2.84
CA ARG A 170 6.72 -11.75 3.35
C ARG A 170 5.69 -11.18 4.31
N LEU A 171 4.41 -11.47 4.09
CA LEU A 171 3.35 -11.07 5.02
C LEU A 171 3.50 -11.77 6.36
N LEU A 172 3.76 -13.08 6.36
CA LEU A 172 4.02 -13.87 7.57
C LEU A 172 5.21 -13.29 8.34
N ASP A 173 6.34 -13.08 7.66
CA ASP A 173 7.56 -12.50 8.25
C ASP A 173 7.29 -11.11 8.86
N THR A 174 6.45 -10.30 8.20
CA THR A 174 6.06 -8.98 8.69
C THR A 174 5.21 -9.09 9.97
N LEU A 175 4.24 -9.99 10.00
CA LEU A 175 3.39 -10.20 11.18
C LEU A 175 4.18 -10.73 12.37
N ASP A 176 5.13 -11.65 12.14
CA ASP A 176 6.02 -12.16 13.18
C ASP A 176 6.92 -11.05 13.74
N THR A 177 7.43 -10.20 12.87
CA THR A 177 8.22 -9.03 13.27
C THR A 177 7.40 -8.05 14.12
N ILE A 178 6.16 -7.77 13.72
CA ILE A 178 5.26 -6.87 14.46
C ILE A 178 4.92 -7.47 15.83
N ALA A 179 4.64 -8.77 15.89
CA ALA A 179 4.34 -9.46 17.15
C ALA A 179 5.52 -9.41 18.16
N ALA A 180 6.75 -9.36 17.66
CA ALA A 180 7.97 -9.24 18.48
C ALA A 180 8.31 -7.79 18.87
N ALA A 181 7.63 -6.78 18.31
CA ALA A 181 7.99 -5.36 18.46
C ALA A 181 7.61 -4.73 19.82
N GLY A 182 6.98 -5.49 20.70
CA GLY A 182 6.60 -5.01 22.04
C GLY A 182 5.26 -4.26 22.10
N PRO A 183 4.79 -3.92 23.32
CA PRO A 183 3.44 -3.43 23.55
C PRO A 183 3.19 -1.99 23.07
N GLN A 184 4.24 -1.22 22.79
CA GLN A 184 4.15 0.12 22.23
C GLN A 184 3.71 0.12 20.76
N VAL A 185 3.80 -1.01 20.06
CA VAL A 185 3.37 -1.17 18.67
C VAL A 185 2.02 -1.87 18.62
N ARG A 186 1.01 -1.20 18.09
CA ARG A 186 -0.34 -1.75 17.89
C ARG A 186 -0.62 -1.95 16.42
N LEU A 187 -1.16 -3.09 16.07
CA LEU A 187 -1.51 -3.45 14.70
C LEU A 187 -3.04 -3.42 14.50
N THR A 188 -3.47 -2.64 13.53
CA THR A 188 -4.81 -2.71 12.94
C THR A 188 -4.70 -3.37 11.57
N THR A 189 -5.53 -4.37 11.31
CA THR A 189 -5.60 -5.06 10.02
C THR A 189 -7.00 -4.96 9.44
N ALA A 190 -7.10 -4.87 8.10
CA ALA A 190 -8.36 -4.94 7.38
C ALA A 190 -8.16 -5.70 6.06
N HIS A 191 -9.22 -6.37 5.58
CA HIS A 191 -9.17 -7.19 4.38
C HIS A 191 -9.61 -6.38 3.16
N TYR A 192 -8.70 -6.08 2.24
CA TYR A 192 -8.97 -5.23 1.08
C TYR A 192 -10.15 -5.72 0.20
N GLY A 193 -10.28 -7.03 0.00
CA GLY A 193 -11.34 -7.59 -0.83
C GLY A 193 -12.74 -7.43 -0.21
N ARG A 194 -12.86 -7.71 1.10
CA ARG A 194 -14.11 -7.63 1.86
C ARG A 194 -14.44 -6.18 2.23
N ASP A 195 -13.43 -5.42 2.63
CA ASP A 195 -13.58 -4.03 3.09
C ASP A 195 -13.34 -3.03 1.95
N ARG A 196 -13.41 -3.45 0.68
CA ARG A 196 -13.07 -2.59 -0.47
C ARG A 196 -13.90 -1.31 -0.53
N GLY A 197 -15.19 -1.40 -0.22
CA GLY A 197 -16.09 -0.25 -0.07
C GLY A 197 -15.92 0.50 1.26
N GLU A 198 -15.24 -0.11 2.23
CA GLU A 198 -15.08 0.36 3.60
C GLU A 198 -13.66 0.89 3.91
N LEU A 199 -12.78 0.98 2.91
CA LEU A 199 -11.38 1.41 3.14
C LEU A 199 -11.29 2.76 3.85
N LEU A 200 -12.14 3.71 3.48
CA LEU A 200 -12.15 5.02 4.11
C LEU A 200 -12.71 4.96 5.54
N PRO A 201 -13.84 4.32 5.83
CA PRO A 201 -14.27 4.04 7.20
C PRO A 201 -13.22 3.32 8.04
N VAL A 202 -12.48 2.35 7.51
CA VAL A 202 -11.36 1.69 8.20
C VAL A 202 -10.28 2.71 8.55
N LEU A 203 -9.85 3.54 7.60
CA LEU A 203 -8.86 4.59 7.83
C LEU A 203 -9.32 5.59 8.89
N GLN A 204 -10.56 6.06 8.79
CA GLN A 204 -11.13 7.02 9.73
C GLN A 204 -11.22 6.46 11.15
N ARG A 205 -11.68 5.21 11.32
CA ARG A 205 -11.69 4.54 12.62
C ARG A 205 -10.27 4.39 13.19
N TRP A 206 -9.32 3.95 12.36
CA TRP A 206 -7.92 3.78 12.79
C TRP A 206 -7.27 5.10 13.24
N LEU A 207 -7.56 6.21 12.57
CA LEU A 207 -7.09 7.54 12.92
C LEU A 207 -7.96 8.24 13.98
N ALA A 208 -9.03 7.60 14.47
CA ALA A 208 -10.03 8.18 15.38
C ALA A 208 -10.60 9.51 14.86
N LEU A 209 -10.91 9.58 13.56
CA LEU A 209 -11.47 10.78 12.94
C LEU A 209 -12.99 10.84 13.12
N ASP A 210 -13.51 12.04 13.30
CA ASP A 210 -14.94 12.31 13.27
C ASP A 210 -15.49 12.19 11.84
N PRO A 211 -16.34 11.19 11.52
CA PRO A 211 -16.89 10.99 10.18
C PRO A 211 -17.84 12.11 9.73
N SER A 212 -18.37 12.93 10.67
CA SER A 212 -19.27 14.05 10.35
C SER A 212 -18.54 15.25 9.74
N GLN A 213 -17.20 15.29 9.83
CA GLN A 213 -16.42 16.36 9.24
C GLN A 213 -16.45 16.30 7.70
N PRO A 214 -16.38 17.45 7.01
CA PRO A 214 -16.47 17.52 5.55
C PRO A 214 -15.16 17.08 4.88
N TRP A 215 -14.85 15.77 4.95
CA TRP A 215 -13.66 15.20 4.33
C TRP A 215 -13.76 15.23 2.81
N ARG A 216 -12.70 15.71 2.17
CA ARG A 216 -12.61 15.77 0.70
C ARG A 216 -12.37 14.38 0.13
N GLN A 217 -13.08 14.05 -0.96
CA GLN A 217 -12.82 12.83 -1.72
C GLN A 217 -11.70 13.07 -2.75
N PRO A 218 -10.86 12.05 -3.04
CA PRO A 218 -9.92 12.12 -4.14
C PRO A 218 -10.62 12.40 -5.48
N ALA A 219 -9.94 13.10 -6.37
CA ALA A 219 -10.47 13.39 -7.70
C ALA A 219 -10.82 12.13 -8.52
N GLN A 220 -10.15 11.01 -8.23
CA GLN A 220 -10.42 9.71 -8.84
C GLN A 220 -10.60 8.65 -7.76
N LEU A 221 -11.71 7.89 -7.85
CA LEU A 221 -11.99 6.77 -6.95
C LEU A 221 -11.16 5.51 -7.30
N ARG A 222 -10.73 5.39 -8.55
CA ARG A 222 -9.87 4.30 -9.03
C ARG A 222 -8.48 4.83 -9.33
N VAL A 223 -7.61 4.77 -8.33
CA VAL A 223 -6.22 5.19 -8.45
C VAL A 223 -5.36 4.01 -8.91
N ASN A 224 -4.56 4.20 -9.96
CA ASN A 224 -3.57 3.22 -10.41
C ASN A 224 -4.19 1.85 -10.78
N ARG A 225 -5.12 1.84 -11.75
CA ARG A 225 -5.74 0.59 -12.24
C ARG A 225 -4.71 -0.43 -12.74
N SER A 226 -5.10 -1.69 -12.76
CA SER A 226 -4.36 -2.74 -13.46
C SER A 226 -4.54 -2.60 -14.98
N LEU A 227 -3.64 -3.22 -15.76
CA LEU A 227 -3.68 -3.21 -17.22
C LEU A 227 -4.87 -4.01 -17.76
N THR A 228 -5.38 -3.65 -18.93
CA THR A 228 -6.28 -4.49 -19.73
C THR A 228 -5.51 -5.70 -20.31
N LEU A 229 -6.19 -6.65 -20.94
CA LEU A 229 -5.52 -7.81 -21.54
C LEU A 229 -4.60 -7.40 -22.69
N GLU A 230 -5.06 -6.48 -23.55
CA GLU A 230 -4.29 -5.96 -24.68
C GLU A 230 -3.09 -5.15 -24.20
N GLU A 231 -3.26 -4.33 -23.16
CA GLU A 231 -2.16 -3.59 -22.56
C GLU A 231 -1.13 -4.54 -21.93
N LEU A 232 -1.55 -5.65 -21.31
CA LEU A 232 -0.64 -6.68 -20.80
C LEU A 232 0.17 -7.32 -21.91
N ARG A 233 -0.49 -7.71 -23.03
CA ARG A 233 0.19 -8.27 -24.21
C ARG A 233 1.21 -7.29 -24.79
N LEU A 234 0.81 -6.03 -24.98
CA LEU A 234 1.68 -4.96 -25.46
C LEU A 234 2.89 -4.77 -24.52
N MET A 235 2.63 -4.66 -23.22
CA MET A 235 3.70 -4.42 -22.25
C MET A 235 4.67 -5.60 -22.15
N ARG A 236 4.20 -6.85 -22.21
CA ARG A 236 5.07 -8.03 -22.24
C ARG A 236 5.97 -8.00 -23.48
N HIS A 237 5.41 -7.64 -24.66
CA HIS A 237 6.20 -7.49 -25.89
C HIS A 237 7.25 -6.38 -25.74
N LEU A 238 6.88 -5.22 -25.24
CA LEU A 238 7.82 -4.11 -25.02
C LEU A 238 8.90 -4.49 -24.01
N ASN A 239 8.55 -5.17 -22.92
CA ASN A 239 9.51 -5.63 -21.90
C ASN A 239 10.58 -6.56 -22.49
N ARG A 240 10.21 -7.47 -23.44
CA ARG A 240 11.17 -8.32 -24.15
C ARG A 240 12.12 -7.51 -25.03
N ARG A 241 11.69 -6.37 -25.56
CA ARG A 241 12.45 -5.56 -26.53
C ARG A 241 13.32 -4.51 -25.87
N ILE A 242 12.81 -3.80 -24.88
CA ILE A 242 13.44 -2.62 -24.29
C ILE A 242 13.55 -2.69 -22.75
N GLY A 243 13.20 -3.83 -22.15
CA GLY A 243 13.33 -4.05 -20.69
C GLY A 243 12.59 -3.01 -19.85
N ASP A 244 13.21 -2.58 -18.76
CA ASP A 244 12.62 -1.63 -17.78
C ASP A 244 12.25 -0.26 -18.39
N ALA A 245 12.80 0.10 -19.54
CA ALA A 245 12.40 1.35 -20.23
C ALA A 245 10.91 1.35 -20.65
N ALA A 246 10.29 0.17 -20.81
CA ALA A 246 8.88 0.02 -21.11
C ALA A 246 7.97 0.53 -19.98
N ALA A 247 8.46 0.60 -18.74
CA ALA A 247 7.66 1.02 -17.59
C ALA A 247 6.99 2.39 -17.77
N ARG A 248 7.66 3.33 -18.45
CA ARG A 248 7.10 4.65 -18.77
C ARG A 248 5.84 4.55 -19.64
N VAL A 249 5.82 3.61 -20.60
CA VAL A 249 4.66 3.36 -21.46
C VAL A 249 3.49 2.86 -20.62
N GLY A 250 3.74 1.86 -19.76
CA GLY A 250 2.71 1.29 -18.88
C GLY A 250 2.09 2.30 -17.90
N GLU A 251 2.92 3.20 -17.35
CA GLU A 251 2.42 4.29 -16.50
C GLU A 251 1.54 5.26 -17.31
N HIS A 252 2.00 5.62 -18.49
CA HIS A 252 1.29 6.56 -19.36
C HIS A 252 -0.07 6.02 -19.82
N LEU A 253 -0.17 4.73 -20.18
CA LEU A 253 -1.43 4.06 -20.52
C LEU A 253 -2.44 4.17 -19.37
N VAL A 254 -2.03 3.86 -18.15
CA VAL A 254 -2.91 3.91 -16.98
C VAL A 254 -3.36 5.34 -16.64
N ASP A 255 -2.45 6.30 -16.73
CA ASP A 255 -2.75 7.71 -16.42
C ASP A 255 -3.65 8.38 -17.48
N ARG A 256 -3.53 7.96 -18.75
CA ARG A 256 -4.31 8.52 -19.87
C ARG A 256 -5.66 7.85 -20.10
N LEU A 257 -5.78 6.59 -19.71
CA LEU A 257 -7.00 5.77 -19.90
C LEU A 257 -7.50 5.24 -18.54
N PRO A 258 -7.79 6.10 -17.56
CA PRO A 258 -8.13 5.68 -16.18
C PRO A 258 -9.46 4.92 -16.08
N TRP A 259 -10.34 5.04 -17.10
CA TRP A 259 -11.65 4.40 -17.16
C TRP A 259 -11.63 2.96 -17.68
N GLU A 260 -10.54 2.53 -18.30
CA GLU A 260 -10.41 1.18 -18.85
C GLU A 260 -10.57 0.10 -17.78
N VAL A 261 -11.18 -1.01 -18.18
CA VAL A 261 -11.46 -2.12 -17.28
C VAL A 261 -10.24 -3.04 -17.20
N ALA A 262 -9.74 -3.25 -15.98
CA ALA A 262 -8.62 -4.16 -15.75
C ALA A 262 -8.93 -5.58 -16.20
N ALA A 263 -7.94 -6.27 -16.76
CA ALA A 263 -8.04 -7.67 -17.13
C ALA A 263 -8.43 -8.55 -15.93
N ARG A 264 -9.36 -9.46 -16.15
CA ARG A 264 -9.64 -10.60 -15.27
C ARG A 264 -8.70 -11.73 -15.65
N LEU A 265 -7.60 -11.84 -14.92
CA LEU A 265 -6.53 -12.78 -15.24
C LEU A 265 -6.90 -14.20 -14.80
N GLN A 266 -6.70 -15.16 -15.71
CA GLN A 266 -7.03 -16.56 -15.48
C GLN A 266 -5.74 -17.39 -15.55
N PRO A 267 -5.22 -17.86 -14.40
CA PRO A 267 -4.15 -18.85 -14.40
C PRO A 267 -4.69 -20.23 -14.80
N SER A 268 -3.82 -21.11 -15.20
CA SER A 268 -4.20 -22.51 -15.43
C SER A 268 -4.64 -23.18 -14.13
N GLN A 269 -5.52 -24.18 -14.23
CA GLN A 269 -5.99 -24.93 -13.06
C GLN A 269 -4.81 -25.58 -12.32
N CYS A 270 -3.84 -26.14 -13.02
CA CYS A 270 -2.63 -26.73 -12.44
C CYS A 270 -1.81 -25.68 -11.66
N ALA A 271 -1.68 -24.46 -12.18
CA ALA A 271 -0.97 -23.39 -11.47
C ALA A 271 -1.72 -22.95 -10.21
N VAL A 272 -3.05 -22.91 -10.22
CA VAL A 272 -3.88 -22.61 -9.04
C VAL A 272 -3.69 -23.67 -7.97
N GLU A 273 -3.81 -24.95 -8.32
CA GLU A 273 -3.64 -26.08 -7.39
C GLU A 273 -2.24 -26.10 -6.77
N ALA A 274 -1.20 -25.90 -7.58
CA ALA A 274 0.19 -25.82 -7.10
C ALA A 274 0.39 -24.60 -6.18
N PHE A 275 -0.26 -23.47 -6.49
CA PHE A 275 -0.22 -22.26 -5.67
C PHE A 275 -0.91 -22.49 -4.31
N GLN A 276 -2.11 -23.08 -4.30
CA GLN A 276 -2.85 -23.41 -3.10
C GLN A 276 -2.06 -24.37 -2.19
N ALA A 277 -1.56 -25.47 -2.76
CA ALA A 277 -0.74 -26.44 -2.01
C ALA A 277 0.49 -25.79 -1.36
N ARG A 278 1.18 -24.92 -2.08
CA ARG A 278 2.38 -24.21 -1.56
C ARG A 278 2.06 -23.26 -0.43
N TRP A 279 0.92 -22.53 -0.48
CA TRP A 279 0.61 -21.48 0.48
C TRP A 279 -0.35 -21.88 1.59
N GLN A 280 -0.79 -23.14 1.63
CA GLN A 280 -1.74 -23.64 2.63
C GLN A 280 -1.23 -23.41 4.06
N GLU A 281 -0.06 -23.91 4.41
CA GLU A 281 0.49 -23.75 5.75
C GLU A 281 0.87 -22.29 6.08
N PRO A 282 1.55 -21.52 5.20
CA PRO A 282 1.77 -20.10 5.47
C PRO A 282 0.49 -19.31 5.73
N VAL A 283 -0.58 -19.52 4.96
CA VAL A 283 -1.86 -18.83 5.17
C VAL A 283 -2.50 -19.23 6.50
N LYS A 284 -2.46 -20.49 6.87
CA LYS A 284 -2.93 -20.96 8.19
C LYS A 284 -2.21 -20.23 9.32
N LEU A 285 -0.88 -20.12 9.25
CA LEU A 285 -0.07 -19.39 10.23
C LEU A 285 -0.39 -17.89 10.25
N ILE A 286 -0.60 -17.27 9.09
CA ILE A 286 -1.04 -15.88 8.98
C ILE A 286 -2.40 -15.70 9.67
N ASN A 287 -3.36 -16.58 9.40
CA ASN A 287 -4.72 -16.48 9.93
C ASN A 287 -4.78 -16.64 11.45
N GLN A 288 -3.82 -17.33 12.07
CA GLN A 288 -3.69 -17.38 13.54
C GLN A 288 -3.30 -16.03 14.16
N ARG A 289 -2.72 -15.11 13.36
CA ARG A 289 -2.28 -13.76 13.79
C ARG A 289 -3.25 -12.66 13.39
N LEU A 290 -4.20 -12.98 12.51
CA LEU A 290 -5.17 -12.01 12.02
C LEU A 290 -6.51 -12.15 12.75
N PRO A 291 -7.23 -11.06 13.01
CA PRO A 291 -8.61 -11.13 13.47
C PRO A 291 -9.50 -11.80 12.41
N ALA A 292 -10.59 -12.43 12.81
CA ALA A 292 -11.48 -13.20 11.93
C ALA A 292 -11.92 -12.41 10.67
N ALA A 293 -12.19 -11.10 10.81
CA ALA A 293 -12.59 -10.25 9.69
C ALA A 293 -11.48 -10.04 8.64
N ALA A 294 -10.21 -10.22 9.01
CA ALA A 294 -9.06 -10.02 8.12
C ALA A 294 -8.39 -11.33 7.68
N GLN A 295 -8.93 -12.49 8.05
CA GLN A 295 -8.36 -13.77 7.64
C GLN A 295 -8.38 -13.96 6.13
N LEU A 296 -7.35 -14.62 5.60
CA LEU A 296 -7.13 -14.86 4.18
C LEU A 296 -7.75 -16.18 3.73
N SER A 297 -8.20 -16.21 2.48
CA SER A 297 -8.62 -17.42 1.77
C SER A 297 -7.65 -17.74 0.63
N LEU A 298 -7.46 -19.04 0.37
CA LEU A 298 -6.77 -19.52 -0.84
C LEU A 298 -7.75 -19.91 -1.95
N GLU A 299 -9.05 -19.84 -1.67
CA GLU A 299 -10.06 -20.15 -2.66
C GLU A 299 -9.98 -19.18 -3.83
N PRO A 300 -10.11 -19.67 -5.06
CA PRO A 300 -10.23 -18.81 -6.23
C PRO A 300 -11.44 -17.87 -6.07
N PRO A 301 -11.29 -16.58 -6.40
CA PRO A 301 -12.42 -15.67 -6.35
C PRO A 301 -13.51 -16.09 -7.35
N GLU A 302 -14.78 -15.79 -7.05
CA GLU A 302 -15.94 -16.18 -7.87
C GLU A 302 -15.79 -15.85 -9.35
N TRP A 303 -15.17 -14.70 -9.67
CA TRP A 303 -14.95 -14.30 -11.06
C TRP A 303 -13.97 -15.22 -11.82
N MET A 304 -13.11 -15.99 -11.13
CA MET A 304 -12.28 -17.02 -11.75
C MET A 304 -13.09 -18.29 -12.05
N ALA A 305 -14.00 -18.67 -11.15
CA ALA A 305 -14.83 -19.87 -11.33
C ALA A 305 -15.84 -19.73 -12.50
N MET A 306 -16.38 -18.53 -12.71
CA MET A 306 -17.37 -18.27 -13.78
C MET A 306 -16.78 -18.32 -15.19
N ALA A 307 -15.50 -18.15 -15.37
CA ALA A 307 -14.89 -18.13 -16.70
C ALA A 307 -14.48 -19.50 -17.22
N SER A 308 -14.44 -20.52 -16.36
CA SER A 308 -14.24 -21.92 -16.80
C SER A 308 -15.39 -22.48 -17.61
N SER A 309 -16.53 -21.77 -17.69
CA SER A 309 -17.70 -22.12 -18.49
C SER A 309 -17.75 -21.42 -19.87
N SER A 310 -16.85 -20.49 -20.16
CA SER A 310 -16.68 -19.91 -21.50
C SER A 310 -15.47 -20.56 -22.18
N PRO A 311 -15.51 -20.84 -23.51
CA PRO A 311 -14.36 -21.43 -24.19
C PRO A 311 -13.15 -20.51 -24.00
N ALA A 312 -12.08 -21.08 -23.49
CA ALA A 312 -10.82 -20.39 -23.28
C ALA A 312 -10.40 -19.76 -24.63
N GLU A 313 -10.33 -18.43 -24.68
CA GLU A 313 -9.51 -17.76 -25.69
C GLU A 313 -8.07 -18.17 -25.39
N SER A 314 -7.64 -19.26 -26.05
CA SER A 314 -6.26 -19.72 -26.01
C SER A 314 -5.34 -18.56 -26.39
N GLU A 315 -4.39 -18.23 -25.54
CA GLU A 315 -3.30 -17.34 -25.94
C GLU A 315 -2.70 -17.93 -27.22
N PRO A 316 -2.64 -17.20 -28.34
CA PRO A 316 -1.94 -17.68 -29.51
C PRO A 316 -0.49 -17.95 -29.11
N ALA A 317 -0.01 -19.13 -29.45
CA ALA A 317 1.41 -19.46 -29.38
C ALA A 317 2.20 -18.38 -30.16
N ASP A 318 3.23 -17.84 -29.52
CA ASP A 318 4.15 -16.85 -30.11
C ASP A 318 4.90 -17.40 -31.33
#